data_893a63c83537899408c3f68213e94038
#
_entry.id   893a63c83537899408c3f68213e94038
#
_cell.length_a   1.000
_cell.length_b   1.000
_cell.length_c   1.000
_cell.angle_alpha   90.00
_cell.angle_beta   90.00
_cell.angle_gamma   90.00
#
_symmetry.space_group_name_H-M   'P 1'
#
loop_
_entity.id
_entity.type
_entity.pdbx_description
1 polymer ?
#
loop_
_entity_poly.entity_id
_entity_poly.type
_entity_poly.pdbx_seq_one_letter_code
_entity_poly.pdbx_strand_id
1 'polypeptide(L)'
;MSYEFDENFDVIVVGAGHAGVEASLAAARMGCKVLLATINLEMLAFMPCNPSIGGSAKGIVVREIDALGGEMGKNIDKTYIQMKMLNTGKGPAVRALRAQADKALYAMTMKHTVERQENLTLRQSMVDEILVEDGKVVGVRTATNQKYGAKAVIVTTGTALRGEIILGELKYSSGPNNSLASVTLADNLRDLGLEIGRFKTGTPPRVKASSINYEETEIQPGDEKPNHFSFLSKDEDYLQDQIPCWLTYTNQESHDIINNNLHRAPMFSGIVKGVGPRYCPSIEDKIVRFADKNRHQLFLEPEGRETEEVYVQGLSTSLPEDVQKELIHSIKGLEKAEMMRTGYAIEYDIVLPHQLRATLETKLISGLFTAGQTNGTSGYEEAAGQGLVAGINAALKVQGKPELILKRSDAYIGVMIDDLVTKGTLEPYRLLTSRAEYRLILRHDNADMRLTPIGREVGLVDDERWSIFEIKKNQFDSELTRLSKEKLKPIKETNEKIQALGFKPLTDAMTAKEFMRRPEIDYATATQFVGPAAEDLDAKVIELLETEIKYEGYINKALDQVAKMKRMEEKRIPKNIDWDAIDSIATEARQKFKKINPETIGQASRISGVNPADISI
;
A
#
# COMPACT_ATOMS: atom_id res chain seq x y z
N MET A 1 -17.94 -19.08 -31.48
CA MET A 1 -19.15 -19.51 -30.73
C MET A 1 -19.37 -18.47 -29.65
N SER A 2 -20.54 -17.84 -29.61
CA SER A 2 -20.86 -16.90 -28.51
C SER A 2 -21.14 -17.70 -27.25
N TYR A 3 -20.58 -17.27 -26.13
CA TYR A 3 -20.87 -17.88 -24.82
C TYR A 3 -22.31 -17.58 -24.41
N GLU A 4 -23.00 -18.57 -23.84
CA GLU A 4 -24.21 -18.35 -23.04
C GLU A 4 -23.79 -18.14 -21.59
N PHE A 5 -24.29 -17.06 -20.96
CA PHE A 5 -23.97 -16.70 -19.59
C PHE A 5 -25.17 -16.93 -18.68
N ASP A 6 -24.91 -17.51 -17.50
CA ASP A 6 -25.93 -17.75 -16.47
C ASP A 6 -26.38 -16.43 -15.83
N GLU A 7 -25.47 -15.47 -15.70
CA GLU A 7 -25.72 -14.13 -15.18
C GLU A 7 -24.73 -13.13 -15.78
N ASN A 8 -25.14 -11.86 -15.88
CA ASN A 8 -24.30 -10.78 -16.42
C ASN A 8 -24.05 -9.68 -15.39
N PHE A 9 -22.82 -9.21 -15.37
CA PHE A 9 -22.31 -8.10 -14.58
C PHE A 9 -21.62 -7.08 -15.48
N ASP A 10 -21.34 -5.89 -14.95
CA ASP A 10 -20.46 -4.92 -15.63
C ASP A 10 -18.99 -5.26 -15.36
N VAL A 11 -18.67 -5.55 -14.10
CA VAL A 11 -17.31 -5.87 -13.63
C VAL A 11 -17.34 -7.13 -12.77
N ILE A 12 -16.40 -8.04 -13.01
CA ILE A 12 -16.16 -9.20 -12.15
C ILE A 12 -14.77 -9.04 -11.51
N VAL A 13 -14.70 -9.16 -10.19
CA VAL A 13 -13.46 -9.17 -9.42
C VAL A 13 -13.21 -10.58 -8.89
N VAL A 14 -12.05 -11.13 -9.18
CA VAL A 14 -11.63 -12.48 -8.80
C VAL A 14 -10.64 -12.43 -7.65
N GLY A 15 -11.08 -12.87 -6.47
CA GLY A 15 -10.31 -12.80 -5.23
C GLY A 15 -10.72 -11.62 -4.35
N ALA A 16 -10.95 -11.89 -3.06
CA ALA A 16 -11.43 -10.91 -2.08
C ALA A 16 -10.37 -10.54 -1.02
N GLY A 17 -9.09 -10.52 -1.40
CA GLY A 17 -8.04 -9.91 -0.61
C GLY A 17 -8.13 -8.38 -0.61
N HIS A 18 -7.12 -7.69 -0.06
CA HIS A 18 -7.12 -6.22 0.04
C HIS A 18 -7.31 -5.51 -1.31
N ALA A 19 -6.74 -6.05 -2.39
CA ALA A 19 -6.96 -5.50 -3.73
C ALA A 19 -8.39 -5.72 -4.22
N GLY A 20 -8.92 -6.93 -4.04
CA GLY A 20 -10.25 -7.29 -4.54
C GLY A 20 -11.39 -6.54 -3.85
N VAL A 21 -11.30 -6.34 -2.54
CA VAL A 21 -12.32 -5.57 -1.80
C VAL A 21 -12.32 -4.10 -2.21
N GLU A 22 -11.16 -3.48 -2.37
CA GLU A 22 -11.09 -2.08 -2.84
C GLU A 22 -11.57 -1.93 -4.28
N ALA A 23 -11.19 -2.85 -5.17
CA ALA A 23 -11.62 -2.83 -6.57
C ALA A 23 -13.14 -2.98 -6.71
N SER A 24 -13.72 -3.94 -5.99
CA SER A 24 -15.16 -4.21 -6.05
C SER A 24 -16.00 -3.09 -5.43
N LEU A 25 -15.60 -2.57 -4.28
CA LEU A 25 -16.27 -1.43 -3.64
C LEU A 25 -16.21 -0.18 -4.52
N ALA A 26 -15.05 0.12 -5.12
CA ALA A 26 -14.89 1.26 -6.01
C ALA A 26 -15.82 1.18 -7.22
N ALA A 27 -15.79 0.06 -7.95
CA ALA A 27 -16.63 -0.12 -9.13
C ALA A 27 -18.13 -0.10 -8.79
N ALA A 28 -18.56 -0.70 -7.69
CA ALA A 28 -19.94 -0.70 -7.24
C ALA A 28 -20.42 0.71 -6.85
N ARG A 29 -19.61 1.46 -6.09
CA ARG A 29 -19.89 2.85 -5.69
C ARG A 29 -19.94 3.81 -6.88
N MET A 30 -19.22 3.50 -7.96
CA MET A 30 -19.30 4.22 -9.22
C MET A 30 -20.49 3.81 -10.11
N GLY A 31 -21.38 2.93 -9.62
CA GLY A 31 -22.64 2.55 -10.27
C GLY A 31 -22.57 1.33 -11.18
N CYS A 32 -21.49 0.57 -11.20
CA CYS A 32 -21.40 -0.69 -11.93
C CYS A 32 -22.05 -1.84 -11.16
N LYS A 33 -22.69 -2.77 -11.87
CA LYS A 33 -23.12 -4.07 -11.32
C LYS A 33 -21.90 -4.98 -11.20
N VAL A 34 -21.48 -5.30 -9.97
CA VAL A 34 -20.22 -5.98 -9.67
C VAL A 34 -20.45 -7.35 -9.06
N LEU A 35 -19.70 -8.36 -9.52
CA LEU A 35 -19.53 -9.64 -8.81
C LEU A 35 -18.14 -9.67 -8.18
N LEU A 36 -18.06 -9.89 -6.87
CA LEU A 36 -16.84 -10.26 -6.17
C LEU A 36 -16.89 -11.78 -5.89
N ALA A 37 -16.07 -12.52 -6.62
CA ALA A 37 -15.94 -13.96 -6.47
C ALA A 37 -14.70 -14.29 -5.62
N THR A 38 -14.89 -15.08 -4.57
CA THR A 38 -13.80 -15.52 -3.68
C THR A 38 -13.88 -16.99 -3.40
N ILE A 39 -12.74 -17.61 -3.14
CA ILE A 39 -12.65 -19.04 -2.79
C ILE A 39 -13.26 -19.30 -1.40
N ASN A 40 -13.14 -18.33 -0.50
CA ASN A 40 -13.60 -18.49 0.89
C ASN A 40 -14.09 -17.14 1.45
N LEU A 41 -15.35 -17.09 1.87
CA LEU A 41 -15.99 -15.90 2.44
C LEU A 41 -15.38 -15.46 3.80
N GLU A 42 -14.76 -16.38 4.53
CA GLU A 42 -14.14 -16.08 5.82
C GLU A 42 -12.75 -15.43 5.67
N MET A 43 -12.26 -15.32 4.44
CA MET A 43 -10.93 -14.77 4.15
C MET A 43 -10.97 -13.41 3.43
N LEU A 44 -12.09 -12.69 3.49
CA LEU A 44 -12.16 -11.34 2.94
C LEU A 44 -11.20 -10.42 3.68
N ALA A 45 -10.38 -9.69 2.93
CA ALA A 45 -9.38 -8.77 3.47
C ALA A 45 -8.53 -9.39 4.61
N PHE A 46 -8.32 -10.70 4.55
CA PHE A 46 -7.57 -11.44 5.55
C PHE A 46 -6.08 -11.01 5.55
N MET A 47 -5.48 -11.01 6.73
CA MET A 47 -4.07 -10.69 6.94
C MET A 47 -3.29 -11.97 7.25
N PRO A 48 -2.78 -12.70 6.25
CA PRO A 48 -2.08 -13.97 6.49
C PRO A 48 -0.71 -13.81 7.14
N CYS A 49 -0.17 -12.61 7.14
CA CYS A 49 1.13 -12.26 7.69
C CYS A 49 0.97 -11.22 8.82
N ASN A 50 1.68 -10.12 8.77
CA ASN A 50 1.70 -9.08 9.79
C ASN A 50 0.28 -8.54 10.10
N PRO A 51 -0.16 -8.52 11.38
CA PRO A 51 -1.47 -7.96 11.77
C PRO A 51 -1.41 -6.43 11.88
N SER A 52 -0.94 -5.75 10.85
CA SER A 52 -0.79 -4.29 10.86
C SER A 52 -1.09 -3.64 9.52
N ILE A 53 -1.58 -2.41 9.57
CA ILE A 53 -1.81 -1.51 8.43
C ILE A 53 -0.96 -0.26 8.60
N GLY A 54 -0.35 0.21 7.53
CA GLY A 54 0.46 1.42 7.52
C GLY A 54 1.95 1.18 7.77
N GLY A 55 2.60 2.19 8.33
CA GLY A 55 4.06 2.24 8.44
C GLY A 55 4.68 3.19 7.41
N SER A 56 6.01 3.27 7.39
CA SER A 56 6.75 4.19 6.50
C SER A 56 6.34 3.99 5.04
N ALA A 57 6.01 5.04 4.32
CA ALA A 57 5.39 5.09 3.00
C ALA A 57 3.98 4.49 2.96
N LYS A 58 3.76 3.33 3.54
CA LYS A 58 2.49 2.59 3.50
C LYS A 58 1.34 3.34 4.18
N GLY A 59 1.59 3.98 5.32
CA GLY A 59 0.60 4.83 5.98
C GLY A 59 0.14 6.01 5.12
N ILE A 60 1.03 6.53 4.27
CA ILE A 60 0.66 7.55 3.29
C ILE A 60 -0.27 6.95 2.23
N VAL A 61 0.04 5.75 1.73
CA VAL A 61 -0.84 5.04 0.77
C VAL A 61 -2.22 4.79 1.33
N VAL A 62 -2.35 4.40 2.59
CA VAL A 62 -3.68 4.22 3.23
C VAL A 62 -4.48 5.52 3.21
N ARG A 63 -3.85 6.64 3.51
CA ARG A 63 -4.49 7.95 3.42
C ARG A 63 -4.83 8.36 1.98
N GLU A 64 -4.02 7.97 1.00
CA GLU A 64 -4.32 8.17 -0.41
C GLU A 64 -5.51 7.33 -0.88
N ILE A 65 -5.59 6.07 -0.44
CA ILE A 65 -6.75 5.19 -0.66
C ILE A 65 -8.02 5.83 -0.10
N ASP A 66 -7.96 6.28 1.16
CA ASP A 66 -9.08 6.96 1.81
C ASP A 66 -9.49 8.24 1.07
N ALA A 67 -8.54 9.09 0.72
CA ALA A 67 -8.78 10.36 0.02
C ALA A 67 -9.49 10.17 -1.32
N LEU A 68 -9.20 9.09 -2.03
CA LEU A 68 -9.88 8.73 -3.30
C LEU A 68 -11.28 8.11 -3.09
N GLY A 69 -11.64 7.75 -1.86
CA GLY A 69 -12.93 7.14 -1.53
C GLY A 69 -12.89 5.64 -1.23
N GLY A 70 -11.68 5.09 -0.96
CA GLY A 70 -11.49 3.69 -0.56
C GLY A 70 -11.89 3.40 0.88
N GLU A 71 -11.76 2.14 1.30
CA GLU A 71 -12.31 1.62 2.56
C GLU A 71 -11.25 1.28 3.62
N MET A 72 -10.02 0.96 3.23
CA MET A 72 -8.98 0.46 4.16
C MET A 72 -8.77 1.38 5.37
N GLY A 73 -8.70 2.70 5.18
CA GLY A 73 -8.53 3.68 6.25
C GLY A 73 -9.69 3.67 7.24
N LYS A 74 -10.92 3.65 6.74
CA LYS A 74 -12.14 3.57 7.56
C LYS A 74 -12.22 2.26 8.34
N ASN A 75 -11.84 1.16 7.71
CA ASN A 75 -11.92 -0.16 8.33
C ASN A 75 -10.88 -0.32 9.44
N ILE A 76 -9.63 0.12 9.23
CA ILE A 76 -8.60 0.03 10.27
C ILE A 76 -8.88 0.95 11.46
N ASP A 77 -9.43 2.14 11.25
CA ASP A 77 -9.79 3.06 12.32
C ASP A 77 -10.82 2.46 13.29
N LYS A 78 -11.69 1.56 12.80
CA LYS A 78 -12.68 0.83 13.62
C LYS A 78 -12.12 -0.40 14.32
N THR A 79 -11.00 -0.94 13.85
CA THR A 79 -10.56 -2.30 14.20
C THR A 79 -9.12 -2.38 14.72
N TYR A 80 -8.45 -1.25 14.90
CA TYR A 80 -7.10 -1.24 15.44
C TYR A 80 -7.08 -1.59 16.94
N ILE A 81 -5.95 -2.14 17.39
CA ILE A 81 -5.65 -2.38 18.81
C ILE A 81 -4.52 -1.48 19.30
N GLN A 82 -3.73 -0.93 18.39
CA GLN A 82 -2.71 0.07 18.70
C GLN A 82 -2.51 1.00 17.49
N MET A 83 -2.29 2.29 17.73
CA MET A 83 -2.00 3.30 16.72
C MET A 83 -0.76 4.08 17.10
N LYS A 84 0.14 4.29 16.13
CA LYS A 84 1.39 5.03 16.34
C LYS A 84 1.79 5.86 15.12
N MET A 85 2.16 7.12 15.36
CA MET A 85 2.79 7.96 14.35
C MET A 85 4.29 7.66 14.30
N LEU A 86 4.78 7.26 13.14
CA LEU A 86 6.20 6.97 12.90
C LEU A 86 6.94 8.18 12.33
N ASN A 87 8.27 8.20 12.54
CA ASN A 87 9.18 9.20 11.99
C ASN A 87 8.89 10.65 12.41
N THR A 88 8.30 10.88 13.55
CA THR A 88 7.95 12.21 14.06
C THR A 88 9.16 13.15 14.14
N GLY A 89 10.34 12.63 14.46
CA GLY A 89 11.61 13.40 14.52
C GLY A 89 12.31 13.59 13.17
N LYS A 90 11.78 13.05 12.05
CA LYS A 90 12.44 13.11 10.74
C LYS A 90 11.82 14.11 9.75
N GLY A 91 10.86 14.90 10.21
CA GLY A 91 10.15 15.88 9.39
C GLY A 91 8.92 15.30 8.65
N PRO A 92 8.08 16.19 8.05
CA PRO A 92 6.75 15.83 7.55
C PRO A 92 6.76 14.90 6.34
N ALA A 93 7.81 14.93 5.53
CA ALA A 93 7.92 14.15 4.29
C ALA A 93 7.90 12.62 4.48
N VAL A 94 8.16 12.14 5.70
CA VAL A 94 8.26 10.70 6.01
C VAL A 94 7.42 10.28 7.21
N ARG A 95 6.68 11.20 7.83
CA ARG A 95 5.71 10.86 8.86
C ARG A 95 4.65 9.94 8.30
N ALA A 96 4.30 8.91 9.04
CA ALA A 96 3.28 7.95 8.60
C ALA A 96 2.67 7.20 9.80
N LEU A 97 1.37 6.98 9.76
CA LEU A 97 0.66 6.17 10.76
C LEU A 97 0.94 4.68 10.56
N ARG A 98 0.99 3.96 11.67
CA ARG A 98 0.95 2.50 11.71
C ARG A 98 -0.05 2.05 12.77
N ALA A 99 -0.95 1.16 12.38
CA ALA A 99 -1.91 0.53 13.27
C ALA A 99 -1.63 -0.97 13.40
N GLN A 100 -1.65 -1.49 14.61
CA GLN A 100 -1.85 -2.92 14.84
C GLN A 100 -3.34 -3.20 14.74
N ALA A 101 -3.71 -4.22 13.98
CA ALA A 101 -5.09 -4.60 13.75
C ALA A 101 -5.53 -5.75 14.67
N ASP A 102 -6.79 -5.69 15.12
CA ASP A 102 -7.51 -6.91 15.44
C ASP A 102 -7.85 -7.59 14.11
N LYS A 103 -7.09 -8.60 13.78
CA LYS A 103 -7.08 -9.25 12.46
C LYS A 103 -8.43 -9.88 12.11
N ALA A 104 -9.06 -10.54 13.08
CA ALA A 104 -10.36 -11.17 12.89
C ALA A 104 -11.46 -10.11 12.73
N LEU A 105 -11.45 -9.10 13.59
CA LEU A 105 -12.41 -8.00 13.54
C LEU A 105 -12.28 -7.18 12.26
N TYR A 106 -11.04 -6.95 11.77
CA TYR A 106 -10.78 -6.26 10.51
C TYR A 106 -11.42 -6.99 9.32
N ALA A 107 -11.20 -8.31 9.21
CA ALA A 107 -11.78 -9.13 8.16
C ALA A 107 -13.31 -9.18 8.23
N MET A 108 -13.87 -9.39 9.41
CA MET A 108 -15.31 -9.42 9.64
C MET A 108 -15.98 -8.09 9.32
N THR A 109 -15.40 -6.97 9.76
CA THR A 109 -15.94 -5.62 9.49
C THR A 109 -15.90 -5.31 8.00
N MET A 110 -14.83 -5.67 7.30
CA MET A 110 -14.73 -5.51 5.85
C MET A 110 -15.77 -6.38 5.12
N LYS A 111 -15.96 -7.63 5.55
CA LYS A 111 -16.98 -8.52 5.00
C LYS A 111 -18.38 -7.89 5.10
N HIS A 112 -18.73 -7.35 6.26
CA HIS A 112 -20.02 -6.67 6.45
C HIS A 112 -20.18 -5.43 5.56
N THR A 113 -19.10 -4.68 5.33
CA THR A 113 -19.12 -3.54 4.39
C THR A 113 -19.39 -3.99 2.97
N VAL A 114 -18.72 -5.05 2.51
CA VAL A 114 -18.89 -5.62 1.17
C VAL A 114 -20.31 -6.19 0.98
N GLU A 115 -20.81 -6.95 1.95
CA GLU A 115 -22.15 -7.55 1.91
C GLU A 115 -23.29 -6.54 1.81
N ARG A 116 -23.09 -5.35 2.41
CA ARG A 116 -24.11 -4.28 2.44
C ARG A 116 -23.96 -3.28 1.31
N GLN A 117 -22.90 -3.38 0.49
CA GLN A 117 -22.67 -2.44 -0.59
C GLN A 117 -23.69 -2.65 -1.72
N GLU A 118 -24.43 -1.61 -2.06
CA GLU A 118 -25.29 -1.61 -3.24
C GLU A 118 -24.50 -1.90 -4.52
N ASN A 119 -25.13 -2.54 -5.49
CA ASN A 119 -24.55 -2.96 -6.77
C ASN A 119 -23.43 -4.01 -6.68
N LEU A 120 -23.16 -4.55 -5.50
CA LEU A 120 -22.12 -5.54 -5.26
C LEU A 120 -22.71 -6.89 -4.82
N THR A 121 -22.46 -7.92 -5.62
CA THR A 121 -22.77 -9.31 -5.27
C THR A 121 -21.51 -10.00 -4.78
N LEU A 122 -21.50 -10.45 -3.53
CA LEU A 122 -20.43 -11.27 -2.97
C LEU A 122 -20.80 -12.75 -3.11
N ARG A 123 -19.90 -13.56 -3.67
CA ARG A 123 -20.16 -14.99 -3.89
C ARG A 123 -18.93 -15.85 -3.62
N GLN A 124 -19.12 -16.92 -2.84
CA GLN A 124 -18.08 -17.94 -2.74
C GLN A 124 -18.10 -18.78 -4.03
N SER A 125 -17.08 -18.58 -4.84
CA SER A 125 -16.95 -19.24 -6.13
C SER A 125 -15.49 -19.22 -6.59
N MET A 126 -14.96 -20.36 -6.97
CA MET A 126 -13.62 -20.48 -7.56
C MET A 126 -13.73 -20.22 -9.07
N VAL A 127 -13.07 -19.18 -9.54
CA VAL A 127 -12.95 -18.89 -10.97
C VAL A 127 -11.76 -19.66 -11.55
N ASP A 128 -12.01 -20.43 -12.58
CA ASP A 128 -11.02 -21.27 -13.27
C ASP A 128 -10.54 -20.69 -14.60
N GLU A 129 -11.40 -19.92 -15.29
CA GLU A 129 -11.06 -19.35 -16.59
C GLU A 129 -11.57 -17.92 -16.76
N ILE A 130 -10.75 -17.12 -17.42
CA ILE A 130 -11.16 -15.86 -18.03
C ILE A 130 -11.59 -16.14 -19.47
N LEU A 131 -12.80 -15.76 -19.82
CA LEU A 131 -13.37 -15.97 -21.14
C LEU A 131 -13.06 -14.75 -22.02
N VAL A 132 -12.46 -15.00 -23.19
CA VAL A 132 -11.99 -13.97 -24.11
C VAL A 132 -12.53 -14.25 -25.50
N GLU A 133 -13.08 -13.23 -26.16
CA GLU A 133 -13.46 -13.24 -27.58
C GLU A 133 -12.82 -12.03 -28.29
N ASP A 134 -12.21 -12.26 -29.45
CA ASP A 134 -11.57 -11.19 -30.27
C ASP A 134 -10.63 -10.26 -29.48
N GLY A 135 -9.84 -10.83 -28.55
CA GLY A 135 -8.91 -10.08 -27.71
C GLY A 135 -9.54 -9.24 -26.61
N LYS A 136 -10.82 -9.47 -26.30
CA LYS A 136 -11.56 -8.77 -25.25
C LYS A 136 -12.13 -9.78 -24.25
N VAL A 137 -12.11 -9.41 -22.97
CA VAL A 137 -12.81 -10.16 -21.92
C VAL A 137 -14.30 -10.12 -22.19
N VAL A 138 -14.96 -11.27 -22.05
CA VAL A 138 -16.42 -11.39 -22.12
C VAL A 138 -17.03 -11.98 -20.85
N GLY A 139 -16.23 -12.54 -19.96
CA GLY A 139 -16.68 -13.10 -18.69
C GLY A 139 -15.69 -14.05 -18.05
N VAL A 140 -16.20 -14.88 -17.14
CA VAL A 140 -15.45 -15.91 -16.43
C VAL A 140 -16.22 -17.22 -16.39
N ARG A 141 -15.49 -18.34 -16.23
CA ARG A 141 -16.04 -19.66 -15.91
C ARG A 141 -15.53 -20.12 -14.54
N THR A 142 -16.40 -20.67 -13.74
CA THR A 142 -16.08 -21.20 -12.42
C THR A 142 -15.77 -22.70 -12.46
N ALA A 143 -15.17 -23.22 -11.38
CA ALA A 143 -14.92 -24.65 -11.18
C ALA A 143 -16.21 -25.50 -11.21
N THR A 144 -17.35 -24.92 -10.86
CA THR A 144 -18.68 -25.53 -10.94
C THR A 144 -19.35 -25.36 -12.32
N ASN A 145 -18.57 -24.92 -13.31
CA ASN A 145 -19.00 -24.70 -14.69
C ASN A 145 -20.08 -23.61 -14.89
N GLN A 146 -20.27 -22.70 -13.91
CA GLN A 146 -21.10 -21.51 -14.11
C GLN A 146 -20.32 -20.47 -14.94
N LYS A 147 -21.01 -19.79 -15.84
CA LYS A 147 -20.43 -18.74 -16.70
C LYS A 147 -21.07 -17.41 -16.38
N TYR A 148 -20.25 -16.45 -15.98
CA TYR A 148 -20.68 -15.09 -15.69
C TYR A 148 -20.12 -14.13 -16.73
N GLY A 149 -21.00 -13.38 -17.39
CA GLY A 149 -20.63 -12.38 -18.38
C GLY A 149 -20.16 -11.08 -17.71
N ALA A 150 -19.16 -10.43 -18.29
CA ALA A 150 -18.69 -9.12 -17.84
C ALA A 150 -17.98 -8.35 -18.96
N LYS A 151 -18.02 -7.01 -18.88
CA LYS A 151 -17.29 -6.11 -19.78
C LYS A 151 -15.84 -5.88 -19.30
N ALA A 152 -15.57 -6.09 -18.01
CA ALA A 152 -14.25 -6.04 -17.42
C ALA A 152 -14.09 -7.09 -16.32
N VAL A 153 -12.90 -7.65 -16.21
CA VAL A 153 -12.51 -8.61 -15.16
C VAL A 153 -11.23 -8.13 -14.50
N ILE A 154 -11.20 -8.15 -13.16
CA ILE A 154 -10.03 -7.77 -12.35
C ILE A 154 -9.55 -8.99 -11.58
N VAL A 155 -8.34 -9.47 -11.88
CA VAL A 155 -7.72 -10.62 -11.20
C VAL A 155 -6.89 -10.12 -10.02
N THR A 156 -7.26 -10.54 -8.81
CA THR A 156 -6.63 -10.13 -7.54
C THR A 156 -6.36 -11.34 -6.62
N THR A 157 -5.90 -12.42 -7.20
CA THR A 157 -5.77 -13.74 -6.56
C THR A 157 -4.65 -13.87 -5.55
N GLY A 158 -3.73 -12.90 -5.49
CA GLY A 158 -2.66 -12.85 -4.50
C GLY A 158 -1.80 -14.12 -4.47
N THR A 159 -1.45 -14.56 -3.26
CA THR A 159 -0.63 -15.76 -3.05
C THR A 159 -1.37 -17.08 -3.26
N ALA A 160 -2.67 -17.06 -3.52
CA ALA A 160 -3.42 -18.26 -3.88
C ALA A 160 -3.17 -18.72 -5.33
N LEU A 161 -2.68 -17.80 -6.21
CA LEU A 161 -2.43 -18.13 -7.62
C LEU A 161 -1.30 -19.15 -7.74
N ARG A 162 -1.65 -20.41 -8.02
CA ARG A 162 -0.75 -21.56 -7.97
C ARG A 162 0.08 -21.60 -6.69
N GLY A 163 -0.56 -21.32 -5.55
CA GLY A 163 0.09 -21.28 -4.25
C GLY A 163 0.63 -22.65 -3.83
N GLU A 164 1.83 -22.67 -3.24
CA GLU A 164 2.45 -23.84 -2.65
C GLU A 164 3.08 -23.45 -1.32
N ILE A 165 2.64 -24.08 -0.23
CA ILE A 165 3.23 -23.92 1.11
C ILE A 165 4.45 -24.82 1.23
N ILE A 166 5.51 -24.28 1.84
CA ILE A 166 6.79 -24.97 2.08
C ILE A 166 7.18 -24.82 3.54
N LEU A 167 7.42 -25.95 4.20
CA LEU A 167 7.81 -26.06 5.61
C LEU A 167 8.83 -27.21 5.76
N GLY A 168 10.09 -26.89 5.96
CA GLY A 168 11.16 -27.88 5.92
C GLY A 168 11.16 -28.66 4.59
N GLU A 169 11.09 -29.96 4.67
CA GLU A 169 11.02 -30.85 3.49
C GLU A 169 9.60 -30.99 2.91
N LEU A 170 8.58 -30.47 3.60
CA LEU A 170 7.18 -30.55 3.16
C LEU A 170 6.87 -29.46 2.16
N LYS A 171 6.29 -29.85 1.01
CA LYS A 171 5.76 -28.94 -0.01
C LYS A 171 4.41 -29.45 -0.51
N TYR A 172 3.40 -28.59 -0.52
CA TYR A 172 2.07 -28.96 -0.98
C TYR A 172 1.30 -27.77 -1.55
N SER A 173 0.36 -28.05 -2.47
CA SER A 173 -0.51 -27.05 -3.09
C SER A 173 -1.47 -26.47 -2.05
N SER A 174 -1.38 -25.18 -1.82
CA SER A 174 -2.24 -24.43 -0.89
C SER A 174 -2.12 -22.94 -1.14
N GLY A 175 -3.19 -22.22 -0.87
CA GLY A 175 -3.15 -20.77 -0.66
C GLY A 175 -2.67 -20.42 0.76
N PRO A 176 -2.66 -19.12 1.12
CA PRO A 176 -2.23 -18.69 2.45
C PRO A 176 -3.16 -19.26 3.54
N ASN A 177 -2.61 -19.54 4.70
CA ASN A 177 -3.34 -20.06 5.85
C ASN A 177 -4.11 -21.38 5.54
N ASN A 178 -3.49 -22.27 4.77
CA ASN A 178 -4.07 -23.56 4.34
C ASN A 178 -5.42 -23.45 3.59
N SER A 179 -5.65 -22.34 2.89
CA SER A 179 -6.77 -22.19 1.96
C SER A 179 -6.51 -22.92 0.63
N LEU A 180 -7.51 -23.02 -0.22
CA LEU A 180 -7.34 -23.60 -1.54
C LEU A 180 -6.44 -22.74 -2.42
N ALA A 181 -5.65 -23.40 -3.28
CA ALA A 181 -4.87 -22.75 -4.33
C ALA A 181 -5.66 -22.67 -5.64
N SER A 182 -5.49 -21.57 -6.37
CA SER A 182 -6.06 -21.36 -7.69
C SER A 182 -5.05 -21.80 -8.76
N VAL A 183 -5.11 -23.06 -9.16
CA VAL A 183 -4.17 -23.66 -10.10
C VAL A 183 -4.65 -23.54 -11.54
N THR A 184 -5.90 -23.91 -11.81
CA THR A 184 -6.47 -23.89 -13.16
C THR A 184 -6.49 -22.48 -13.76
N LEU A 185 -6.83 -21.47 -12.96
CA LEU A 185 -6.77 -20.08 -13.41
C LEU A 185 -5.33 -19.64 -13.75
N ALA A 186 -4.33 -20.11 -13.00
CA ALA A 186 -2.93 -19.80 -13.31
C ALA A 186 -2.50 -20.37 -14.67
N ASP A 187 -2.95 -21.60 -15.01
CA ASP A 187 -2.73 -22.19 -16.33
C ASP A 187 -3.49 -21.39 -17.41
N ASN A 188 -4.75 -21.05 -17.17
CA ASN A 188 -5.54 -20.27 -18.10
C ASN A 188 -4.89 -18.91 -18.43
N LEU A 189 -4.38 -18.18 -17.43
CA LEU A 189 -3.69 -16.89 -17.67
C LEU A 189 -2.46 -17.07 -18.56
N ARG A 190 -1.72 -18.18 -18.41
CA ARG A 190 -0.57 -18.52 -19.26
C ARG A 190 -1.02 -18.88 -20.67
N ASP A 191 -2.08 -19.67 -20.81
CA ASP A 191 -2.64 -20.08 -22.12
C ASP A 191 -3.21 -18.89 -22.89
N LEU A 192 -3.69 -17.87 -22.19
CA LEU A 192 -4.09 -16.58 -22.78
C LEU A 192 -2.90 -15.73 -23.27
N GLY A 193 -1.67 -16.18 -23.06
CA GLY A 193 -0.44 -15.53 -23.54
C GLY A 193 0.20 -14.55 -22.57
N LEU A 194 -0.25 -14.49 -21.31
CA LEU A 194 0.40 -13.66 -20.30
C LEU A 194 1.72 -14.28 -19.81
N GLU A 195 2.75 -13.45 -19.70
CA GLU A 195 4.02 -13.85 -19.10
C GLU A 195 3.86 -13.98 -17.57
N ILE A 196 4.12 -15.18 -17.06
CA ILE A 196 3.98 -15.53 -15.64
C ILE A 196 5.36 -15.67 -15.01
N GLY A 197 5.55 -15.03 -13.87
CA GLY A 197 6.71 -15.21 -13.00
C GLY A 197 6.36 -16.01 -11.74
N ARG A 198 7.38 -16.35 -10.94
CA ARG A 198 7.19 -17.08 -9.68
C ARG A 198 7.89 -16.35 -8.54
N PHE A 199 7.14 -15.96 -7.52
CA PHE A 199 7.67 -15.30 -6.34
C PHE A 199 7.42 -16.13 -5.08
N LYS A 200 8.11 -15.75 -4.01
CA LYS A 200 8.00 -16.36 -2.69
C LYS A 200 7.83 -15.28 -1.64
N THR A 201 7.01 -15.54 -0.65
CA THR A 201 6.98 -14.80 0.62
C THR A 201 6.97 -15.77 1.79
N GLY A 202 6.91 -15.27 3.02
CA GLY A 202 6.88 -16.11 4.21
C GLY A 202 6.19 -15.42 5.37
N THR A 203 5.92 -16.20 6.40
CA THR A 203 5.32 -15.75 7.65
C THR A 203 6.05 -16.38 8.83
N PRO A 204 6.17 -15.68 9.98
CA PRO A 204 6.75 -16.24 11.19
C PRO A 204 5.78 -17.14 11.94
N PRO A 205 6.26 -17.90 12.93
CA PRO A 205 5.41 -18.63 13.85
C PRO A 205 4.53 -17.69 14.70
N ARG A 206 3.46 -18.25 15.24
CA ARG A 206 2.60 -17.61 16.27
C ARG A 206 2.80 -18.37 17.57
N VAL A 207 2.90 -17.62 18.65
CA VAL A 207 3.02 -18.16 20.01
C VAL A 207 1.83 -17.73 20.87
N LYS A 208 1.55 -18.49 21.92
CA LYS A 208 0.45 -18.24 22.83
C LYS A 208 0.81 -17.13 23.83
N ALA A 209 0.00 -16.08 23.91
CA ALA A 209 0.25 -14.91 24.74
C ALA A 209 0.49 -15.25 26.22
N SER A 210 -0.33 -16.14 26.82
CA SER A 210 -0.19 -16.56 28.22
C SER A 210 1.07 -17.38 28.52
N SER A 211 1.81 -17.84 27.49
CA SER A 211 3.06 -18.58 27.64
C SER A 211 4.32 -17.71 27.50
N ILE A 212 4.16 -16.40 27.27
CA ILE A 212 5.26 -15.45 27.12
C ILE A 212 5.64 -14.85 28.48
N ASN A 213 6.93 -14.78 28.77
CA ASN A 213 7.44 -14.02 29.90
C ASN A 213 7.72 -12.56 29.48
N TYR A 214 6.72 -11.70 29.60
CA TYR A 214 6.80 -10.30 29.19
C TYR A 214 7.79 -9.47 30.02
N GLU A 215 8.13 -9.88 31.25
CA GLU A 215 9.10 -9.18 32.11
C GLU A 215 10.51 -9.17 31.50
N GLU A 216 10.81 -10.13 30.66
CA GLU A 216 12.08 -10.25 29.94
C GLU A 216 12.08 -9.51 28.57
N THR A 217 11.03 -8.77 28.28
CA THR A 217 10.84 -8.04 27.01
C THR A 217 10.63 -6.55 27.26
N GLU A 218 10.79 -5.74 26.22
CA GLU A 218 10.62 -4.29 26.31
C GLU A 218 9.26 -3.88 25.74
N ILE A 219 8.44 -3.22 26.56
CA ILE A 219 7.10 -2.76 26.17
C ILE A 219 7.18 -1.66 25.10
N GLN A 220 6.33 -1.76 24.07
CA GLN A 220 6.21 -0.81 22.96
C GLN A 220 4.77 -0.29 22.88
N PRO A 221 4.41 0.80 23.57
CA PRO A 221 3.06 1.33 23.57
C PRO A 221 2.75 2.10 22.29
N GLY A 222 1.45 2.29 22.02
CA GLY A 222 0.94 3.24 21.03
C GLY A 222 1.03 4.69 21.51
N ASP A 223 0.54 5.60 20.67
CA ASP A 223 0.45 7.02 21.01
C ASP A 223 -0.66 7.26 22.05
N GLU A 224 -0.43 8.13 23.03
CA GLU A 224 -1.44 8.48 24.05
C GLU A 224 -2.67 9.16 23.43
N LYS A 225 -2.46 9.97 22.40
CA LYS A 225 -3.50 10.60 21.59
C LYS A 225 -3.35 10.13 20.15
N PRO A 226 -4.01 9.03 19.79
CA PRO A 226 -3.86 8.46 18.47
C PRO A 226 -4.51 9.34 17.39
N ASN A 227 -3.81 9.54 16.27
CA ASN A 227 -4.40 9.99 15.03
C ASN A 227 -5.03 8.80 14.30
N HIS A 228 -5.98 9.05 13.38
CA HIS A 228 -6.63 8.03 12.58
C HIS A 228 -6.31 8.19 11.08
N PHE A 229 -6.52 7.14 10.30
CA PHE A 229 -6.18 7.15 8.88
C PHE A 229 -7.21 7.88 8.03
N SER A 230 -8.50 7.63 8.26
CA SER A 230 -9.55 8.23 7.44
C SER A 230 -9.74 9.71 7.74
N PHE A 231 -9.86 10.51 6.69
CA PHE A 231 -10.23 11.92 6.80
C PHE A 231 -11.67 12.14 7.26
N LEU A 232 -12.49 11.07 7.27
CA LEU A 232 -13.86 11.08 7.80
C LEU A 232 -13.91 10.79 9.31
N SER A 233 -12.86 10.16 9.86
CA SER A 233 -12.82 9.79 11.28
C SER A 233 -12.51 11.00 12.15
N LYS A 234 -13.35 11.22 13.16
CA LYS A 234 -13.02 12.12 14.26
C LYS A 234 -12.25 11.30 15.29
N ASP A 235 -11.14 11.83 15.79
CA ASP A 235 -10.24 11.06 16.66
C ASP A 235 -10.93 10.59 17.94
N GLU A 236 -11.84 11.40 18.52
CA GLU A 236 -12.63 11.04 19.69
C GLU A 236 -13.63 9.91 19.47
N ASP A 237 -14.11 9.68 18.25
CA ASP A 237 -15.10 8.65 17.93
C ASP A 237 -14.51 7.24 17.92
N TYR A 238 -13.19 7.12 17.79
CA TYR A 238 -12.47 5.86 17.64
C TYR A 238 -11.41 5.62 18.71
N LEU A 239 -11.51 6.33 19.85
CA LEU A 239 -10.64 6.06 21.00
C LEU A 239 -10.90 4.66 21.55
N GLN A 240 -9.82 3.92 21.77
CA GLN A 240 -9.86 2.56 22.31
C GLN A 240 -8.73 2.38 23.31
N ASP A 241 -8.94 1.46 24.28
CA ASP A 241 -7.84 0.97 25.11
C ASP A 241 -6.83 0.25 24.24
N GLN A 242 -5.62 0.78 24.16
CA GLN A 242 -4.59 0.24 23.29
C GLN A 242 -3.85 -0.91 23.94
N ILE A 243 -3.47 -1.90 23.13
CA ILE A 243 -2.65 -3.04 23.54
C ILE A 243 -1.23 -2.80 23.03
N PRO A 244 -0.19 -2.88 23.89
CA PRO A 244 1.18 -2.70 23.46
C PRO A 244 1.67 -3.89 22.62
N CYS A 245 2.75 -3.67 21.88
CA CYS A 245 3.64 -4.72 21.40
C CYS A 245 4.84 -4.84 22.34
N TRP A 246 5.65 -5.88 22.20
CA TRP A 246 6.85 -6.07 22.98
C TRP A 246 8.04 -6.35 22.09
N LEU A 247 9.21 -5.86 22.49
CA LEU A 247 10.46 -6.02 21.76
C LEU A 247 11.35 -7.04 22.48
N THR A 248 11.88 -7.98 21.71
CA THR A 248 12.94 -8.90 22.11
C THR A 248 13.94 -9.08 20.96
N TYR A 249 14.89 -9.99 21.12
CA TYR A 249 15.99 -10.14 20.17
C TYR A 249 16.37 -11.60 19.99
N THR A 250 16.85 -11.96 18.80
CA THR A 250 17.66 -13.17 18.63
C THR A 250 18.99 -13.02 19.39
N ASN A 251 19.69 -14.12 19.61
CA ASN A 251 20.98 -14.18 20.29
C ASN A 251 21.89 -15.21 19.62
N GLN A 252 23.08 -15.46 20.16
CA GLN A 252 24.04 -16.40 19.59
C GLN A 252 23.47 -17.81 19.50
N GLU A 253 22.75 -18.27 20.53
CA GLU A 253 22.12 -19.60 20.54
C GLU A 253 21.11 -19.73 19.39
N SER A 254 20.26 -18.71 19.18
CA SER A 254 19.33 -18.65 18.05
C SER A 254 20.06 -18.75 16.71
N HIS A 255 21.19 -18.06 16.56
CA HIS A 255 21.99 -18.07 15.34
C HIS A 255 22.66 -19.42 15.11
N ASP A 256 23.14 -20.08 16.17
CA ASP A 256 23.76 -21.40 16.09
C ASP A 256 22.75 -22.49 15.70
N ILE A 257 21.54 -22.44 16.26
CA ILE A 257 20.43 -23.33 15.88
C ILE A 257 20.15 -23.20 14.38
N ILE A 258 20.03 -21.98 13.86
CA ILE A 258 19.76 -21.75 12.43
C ILE A 258 20.94 -22.25 11.58
N ASN A 259 22.17 -21.87 11.91
CA ASN A 259 23.36 -22.26 11.13
C ASN A 259 23.53 -23.79 11.06
N ASN A 260 23.26 -24.50 12.15
CA ASN A 260 23.34 -25.97 12.21
C ASN A 260 22.25 -26.64 11.36
N ASN A 261 21.14 -25.95 11.06
CA ASN A 261 20.00 -26.46 10.32
C ASN A 261 19.81 -25.86 8.92
N LEU A 262 20.77 -25.07 8.40
CA LEU A 262 20.67 -24.46 7.06
C LEU A 262 20.46 -25.50 5.96
N HIS A 263 21.02 -26.68 6.09
CA HIS A 263 20.85 -27.79 5.14
C HIS A 263 19.38 -28.30 5.07
N ARG A 264 18.57 -28.04 6.11
CA ARG A 264 17.14 -28.36 6.18
C ARG A 264 16.25 -27.17 5.79
N ALA A 265 16.85 -26.00 5.56
CA ALA A 265 16.12 -24.80 5.18
C ALA A 265 15.78 -24.83 3.68
N PRO A 266 14.50 -24.72 3.27
CA PRO A 266 14.06 -24.83 1.88
C PRO A 266 14.76 -23.87 0.90
N MET A 267 15.15 -22.69 1.38
CA MET A 267 15.91 -21.71 0.58
C MET A 267 17.31 -22.18 0.19
N PHE A 268 17.94 -23.01 1.02
CA PHE A 268 19.31 -23.49 0.82
C PHE A 268 19.35 -24.92 0.28
N SER A 269 18.27 -25.69 0.41
CA SER A 269 18.16 -27.05 -0.12
C SER A 269 17.68 -27.12 -1.58
N GLY A 270 17.29 -25.98 -2.19
CA GLY A 270 16.81 -25.92 -3.58
C GLY A 270 15.33 -26.31 -3.77
N ILE A 271 14.57 -26.50 -2.70
CA ILE A 271 13.12 -26.77 -2.75
C ILE A 271 12.36 -25.53 -3.22
N VAL A 272 12.79 -24.36 -2.77
CA VAL A 272 12.22 -23.05 -3.18
C VAL A 272 12.80 -22.65 -4.53
N LYS A 273 11.93 -22.36 -5.50
CA LYS A 273 12.27 -21.88 -6.85
C LYS A 273 11.97 -20.40 -7.04
N GLY A 274 11.00 -19.87 -6.27
CA GLY A 274 10.56 -18.48 -6.36
C GLY A 274 11.55 -17.49 -5.75
N VAL A 275 11.61 -16.30 -6.31
CA VAL A 275 12.43 -15.19 -5.77
C VAL A 275 11.74 -14.61 -4.54
N GLY A 276 12.47 -14.50 -3.44
CA GLY A 276 11.99 -13.93 -2.19
C GLY A 276 12.16 -12.41 -2.10
N PRO A 277 11.43 -11.74 -1.20
CA PRO A 277 11.49 -10.29 -1.03
C PRO A 277 12.79 -9.85 -0.36
N ARG A 278 13.47 -8.87 -0.96
CA ARG A 278 14.70 -8.28 -0.43
C ARG A 278 14.50 -7.58 0.92
N TYR A 279 13.34 -6.98 1.13
CA TYR A 279 13.04 -6.14 2.32
C TYR A 279 12.23 -6.87 3.40
N CYS A 280 11.94 -8.15 3.22
CA CYS A 280 11.34 -9.02 4.22
C CYS A 280 11.98 -10.42 4.12
N PRO A 281 13.31 -10.51 4.31
CA PRO A 281 14.00 -11.80 4.25
C PRO A 281 13.58 -12.68 5.42
N SER A 282 13.69 -13.99 5.24
CA SER A 282 13.57 -14.94 6.35
C SER A 282 14.68 -14.71 7.39
N ILE A 283 14.51 -15.24 8.59
CA ILE A 283 15.53 -15.11 9.63
C ILE A 283 16.84 -15.83 9.21
N GLU A 284 16.72 -16.94 8.49
CA GLU A 284 17.86 -17.66 7.93
C GLU A 284 18.67 -16.80 6.97
N ASP A 285 17.98 -16.09 6.06
CA ASP A 285 18.61 -15.14 5.13
C ASP A 285 19.32 -14.00 5.87
N LYS A 286 18.71 -13.49 6.95
CA LYS A 286 19.31 -12.40 7.74
C LYS A 286 20.60 -12.83 8.41
N ILE A 287 20.61 -14.02 8.99
CA ILE A 287 21.77 -14.56 9.70
C ILE A 287 22.92 -14.84 8.74
N VAL A 288 22.63 -15.39 7.55
CA VAL A 288 23.66 -15.61 6.53
C VAL A 288 24.19 -14.31 5.93
N ARG A 289 23.30 -13.36 5.58
CA ARG A 289 23.70 -12.11 4.94
C ARG A 289 24.33 -11.09 5.89
N PHE A 290 23.97 -11.12 7.16
CA PHE A 290 24.41 -10.17 8.19
C PHE A 290 25.04 -10.94 9.36
N ALA A 291 25.99 -11.81 9.04
CA ALA A 291 26.69 -12.68 10.01
C ALA A 291 27.51 -11.90 11.06
N ASP A 292 27.81 -10.62 10.77
CA ASP A 292 28.46 -9.68 11.69
C ASP A 292 27.51 -9.13 12.79
N LYS A 293 26.19 -9.35 12.66
CA LYS A 293 25.21 -8.89 13.65
C LYS A 293 25.02 -9.92 14.74
N ASN A 294 25.22 -9.51 15.99
CA ASN A 294 25.07 -10.37 17.16
C ASN A 294 23.61 -10.66 17.52
N ARG A 295 22.66 -9.86 17.01
CA ARG A 295 21.23 -9.99 17.28
C ARG A 295 20.38 -9.29 16.23
N HIS A 296 19.14 -9.77 16.07
CA HIS A 296 18.10 -9.17 15.25
C HIS A 296 16.89 -8.85 16.12
N GLN A 297 16.24 -7.72 15.86
CA GLN A 297 15.03 -7.31 16.56
C GLN A 297 13.85 -8.21 16.20
N LEU A 298 13.05 -8.54 17.23
CA LEU A 298 11.80 -9.26 17.11
C LEU A 298 10.72 -8.49 17.87
N PHE A 299 9.58 -8.30 17.22
CA PHE A 299 8.41 -7.71 17.87
C PHE A 299 7.35 -8.78 18.12
N LEU A 300 6.85 -8.83 19.34
CA LEU A 300 5.73 -9.66 19.73
C LEU A 300 4.46 -8.84 19.57
N GLU A 301 3.68 -9.17 18.55
CA GLU A 301 2.52 -8.40 18.12
C GLU A 301 1.23 -9.21 18.32
N PRO A 302 0.36 -8.85 19.27
CA PRO A 302 -0.96 -9.49 19.41
C PRO A 302 -1.75 -9.42 18.10
N GLU A 303 -2.39 -10.51 17.71
CA GLU A 303 -3.22 -10.57 16.50
C GLU A 303 -4.66 -10.11 16.71
N GLY A 304 -5.06 -9.79 17.93
CA GLY A 304 -6.38 -9.28 18.29
C GLY A 304 -6.54 -9.11 19.80
N ARG A 305 -7.72 -8.63 20.22
CA ARG A 305 -8.04 -8.39 21.62
C ARG A 305 -8.36 -9.66 22.39
N GLU A 306 -9.08 -10.57 21.74
CA GLU A 306 -9.67 -11.78 22.38
C GLU A 306 -8.91 -13.05 22.01
N THR A 307 -7.82 -12.96 21.23
CA THR A 307 -7.01 -14.11 20.83
C THR A 307 -5.74 -14.22 21.65
N GLU A 308 -5.32 -15.46 21.92
CA GLU A 308 -4.01 -15.79 22.48
C GLU A 308 -2.89 -15.76 21.45
N GLU A 309 -3.19 -15.55 20.13
CA GLU A 309 -2.18 -15.57 19.08
C GLU A 309 -1.33 -14.30 19.10
N VAL A 310 -0.03 -14.49 19.21
CA VAL A 310 0.98 -13.43 19.09
C VAL A 310 1.89 -13.72 17.91
N TYR A 311 1.96 -12.77 16.99
CA TYR A 311 2.80 -12.79 15.82
C TYR A 311 4.24 -12.40 16.18
N VAL A 312 5.23 -13.24 15.83
CA VAL A 312 6.64 -12.99 16.14
C VAL A 312 7.30 -12.29 14.95
N GLN A 313 7.08 -10.98 14.84
CA GLN A 313 7.59 -10.15 13.76
C GLN A 313 9.12 -10.18 13.71
N GLY A 314 9.65 -10.48 12.54
CA GLY A 314 11.10 -10.57 12.32
C GLY A 314 11.64 -11.99 12.29
N LEU A 315 10.86 -12.98 12.79
CA LEU A 315 11.23 -14.41 12.83
C LEU A 315 10.61 -15.20 11.66
N SER A 316 10.36 -14.59 10.51
CA SER A 316 9.85 -15.31 9.35
C SER A 316 10.78 -16.46 8.99
N THR A 317 10.26 -17.67 8.89
CA THR A 317 11.05 -18.89 8.68
C THR A 317 10.23 -19.97 7.99
N SER A 318 10.91 -20.81 7.23
CA SER A 318 10.38 -22.06 6.69
C SER A 318 11.16 -23.30 7.15
N LEU A 319 11.98 -23.17 8.17
CA LEU A 319 12.65 -24.29 8.83
C LEU A 319 11.63 -25.31 9.31
N PRO A 320 12.01 -26.60 9.45
CA PRO A 320 11.12 -27.64 10.00
C PRO A 320 10.59 -27.28 11.39
N GLU A 321 9.44 -27.82 11.73
CA GLU A 321 8.72 -27.48 12.99
C GLU A 321 9.56 -27.73 14.25
N ASP A 322 10.33 -28.80 14.29
CA ASP A 322 11.24 -29.14 15.41
C ASP A 322 12.27 -28.01 15.61
N VAL A 323 12.88 -27.55 14.53
CA VAL A 323 13.85 -26.42 14.58
C VAL A 323 13.20 -25.12 14.97
N GLN A 324 11.97 -24.85 14.51
CA GLN A 324 11.25 -23.64 14.91
C GLN A 324 10.95 -23.60 16.41
N LYS A 325 10.63 -24.75 17.03
CA LYS A 325 10.43 -24.86 18.49
C LYS A 325 11.70 -24.55 19.26
N GLU A 326 12.84 -25.16 18.86
CA GLU A 326 14.14 -24.87 19.48
C GLU A 326 14.52 -23.40 19.33
N LEU A 327 14.32 -22.85 18.13
CA LEU A 327 14.60 -21.44 17.84
C LEU A 327 13.77 -20.49 18.71
N ILE A 328 12.47 -20.73 18.86
CA ILE A 328 11.60 -19.94 19.73
C ILE A 328 12.10 -19.99 21.18
N HIS A 329 12.40 -21.17 21.70
CA HIS A 329 12.84 -21.36 23.09
C HIS A 329 14.23 -20.78 23.39
N SER A 330 15.05 -20.50 22.37
CA SER A 330 16.32 -19.79 22.53
C SER A 330 16.18 -18.27 22.70
N ILE A 331 14.98 -17.72 22.47
CA ILE A 331 14.72 -16.28 22.49
C ILE A 331 14.27 -15.86 23.89
N LYS A 332 14.85 -14.76 24.40
CA LYS A 332 14.55 -14.21 25.71
C LYS A 332 13.08 -13.79 25.81
N GLY A 333 12.40 -14.30 26.84
CA GLY A 333 10.95 -14.13 27.05
C GLY A 333 10.11 -15.21 26.39
N LEU A 334 10.67 -16.05 25.51
CA LEU A 334 9.99 -17.12 24.81
C LEU A 334 10.46 -18.52 25.18
N GLU A 335 11.27 -18.67 26.25
CA GLU A 335 11.89 -19.94 26.66
C GLU A 335 10.88 -21.06 26.95
N LYS A 336 9.66 -20.67 27.31
CA LYS A 336 8.53 -21.58 27.59
C LYS A 336 7.33 -21.33 26.69
N ALA A 337 7.52 -20.56 25.60
CA ALA A 337 6.42 -20.17 24.72
C ALA A 337 5.85 -21.39 23.97
N GLU A 338 4.54 -21.51 23.99
CA GLU A 338 3.78 -22.50 23.25
C GLU A 338 3.58 -22.01 21.80
N MET A 339 4.10 -22.75 20.83
CA MET A 339 3.89 -22.42 19.41
C MET A 339 2.49 -22.87 18.97
N MET A 340 1.64 -21.93 18.59
CA MET A 340 0.28 -22.20 18.09
C MET A 340 0.26 -22.48 16.58
N ARG A 341 1.14 -21.84 15.82
CA ARG A 341 1.29 -22.02 14.37
C ARG A 341 2.75 -22.00 13.99
N THR A 342 3.14 -22.83 13.06
CA THR A 342 4.45 -22.78 12.42
C THR A 342 4.55 -21.57 11.50
N GLY A 343 5.76 -21.03 11.35
CA GLY A 343 6.12 -20.22 10.20
C GLY A 343 6.20 -21.11 8.95
N TYR A 344 6.00 -20.52 7.78
CA TYR A 344 6.14 -21.21 6.49
C TYR A 344 6.50 -20.22 5.39
N ALA A 345 7.02 -20.75 4.28
CA ALA A 345 7.11 -20.01 3.03
C ALA A 345 5.94 -20.38 2.11
N ILE A 346 5.53 -19.45 1.27
CA ILE A 346 4.57 -19.70 0.20
C ILE A 346 5.14 -19.19 -1.13
N GLU A 347 5.17 -20.07 -2.13
CA GLU A 347 5.45 -19.73 -3.53
C GLU A 347 4.13 -19.50 -4.27
N TYR A 348 4.12 -18.58 -5.21
CA TYR A 348 2.93 -18.25 -5.99
C TYR A 348 3.30 -17.66 -7.35
N ASP A 349 2.37 -17.77 -8.30
CA ASP A 349 2.52 -17.17 -9.62
C ASP A 349 2.16 -15.68 -9.60
N ILE A 350 2.82 -14.91 -10.47
CA ILE A 350 2.54 -13.50 -10.70
C ILE A 350 2.44 -13.23 -12.21
N VAL A 351 1.65 -12.23 -12.58
CA VAL A 351 1.66 -11.64 -13.91
C VAL A 351 2.77 -10.59 -13.94
N LEU A 352 3.72 -10.72 -14.87
CA LEU A 352 4.83 -9.75 -14.96
C LEU A 352 4.30 -8.36 -15.32
N PRO A 353 4.52 -7.33 -14.49
CA PRO A 353 3.77 -6.07 -14.55
C PRO A 353 4.12 -5.16 -15.72
N HIS A 354 5.21 -5.40 -16.46
CA HIS A 354 5.51 -4.65 -17.70
C HIS A 354 4.45 -4.88 -18.80
N GLN A 355 3.62 -5.91 -18.67
CA GLN A 355 2.50 -6.21 -19.57
C GLN A 355 1.26 -5.36 -19.29
N LEU A 356 1.31 -4.52 -18.23
CA LEU A 356 0.20 -3.68 -17.83
C LEU A 356 0.39 -2.24 -18.31
N ARG A 357 -0.73 -1.59 -18.60
CA ARG A 357 -0.82 -0.14 -18.74
C ARG A 357 -0.83 0.52 -17.36
N ALA A 358 -0.63 1.83 -17.31
CA ALA A 358 -0.72 2.60 -16.05
C ALA A 358 -2.13 2.57 -15.41
N THR A 359 -3.14 2.12 -16.12
CA THR A 359 -4.49 1.83 -15.62
C THR A 359 -4.63 0.48 -14.92
N LEU A 360 -3.57 -0.34 -14.95
CA LEU A 360 -3.53 -1.75 -14.55
C LEU A 360 -4.32 -2.70 -15.48
N GLU A 361 -4.78 -2.22 -16.62
CA GLU A 361 -5.29 -3.06 -17.70
C GLU A 361 -4.14 -3.77 -18.42
N THR A 362 -4.32 -5.03 -18.80
CA THR A 362 -3.33 -5.74 -19.61
C THR A 362 -3.26 -5.15 -21.01
N LYS A 363 -2.05 -5.09 -21.58
CA LYS A 363 -1.84 -4.62 -22.97
C LYS A 363 -2.36 -5.63 -23.99
N LEU A 364 -2.37 -6.90 -23.62
CA LEU A 364 -2.71 -8.02 -24.52
C LEU A 364 -4.23 -8.21 -24.66
N ILE A 365 -4.98 -8.10 -23.55
CA ILE A 365 -6.42 -8.41 -23.52
C ILE A 365 -7.19 -7.21 -22.99
N SER A 366 -8.06 -6.65 -23.85
CA SER A 366 -8.89 -5.51 -23.46
C SER A 366 -9.93 -5.90 -22.41
N GLY A 367 -10.07 -5.09 -21.37
CA GLY A 367 -10.98 -5.33 -20.26
C GLY A 367 -10.45 -6.28 -19.19
N LEU A 368 -9.26 -6.84 -19.33
CA LEU A 368 -8.60 -7.63 -18.31
C LEU A 368 -7.62 -6.76 -17.51
N PHE A 369 -7.87 -6.66 -16.21
CA PHE A 369 -7.05 -5.96 -15.23
C PHE A 369 -6.43 -6.94 -14.25
N THR A 370 -5.25 -6.60 -13.71
CA THR A 370 -4.65 -7.33 -12.60
C THR A 370 -4.21 -6.35 -11.52
N ALA A 371 -4.32 -6.72 -10.26
CA ALA A 371 -3.97 -5.82 -9.15
C ALA A 371 -3.45 -6.60 -7.93
N GLY A 372 -2.65 -5.90 -7.13
CA GLY A 372 -2.13 -6.41 -5.87
C GLY A 372 -0.93 -7.32 -6.06
N GLN A 373 -0.86 -8.36 -5.23
CA GLN A 373 0.27 -9.30 -5.23
C GLN A 373 0.38 -10.10 -6.53
N THR A 374 -0.71 -10.24 -7.27
CA THR A 374 -0.74 -10.79 -8.64
C THR A 374 0.22 -10.05 -9.58
N ASN A 375 0.50 -8.77 -9.32
CA ASN A 375 1.44 -7.93 -10.09
C ASN A 375 2.87 -7.96 -9.51
N GLY A 376 3.15 -8.85 -8.56
CA GLY A 376 4.47 -8.98 -7.94
C GLY A 376 4.77 -7.95 -6.85
N THR A 377 3.79 -7.30 -6.28
CA THR A 377 3.97 -6.45 -5.07
C THR A 377 3.87 -7.27 -3.80
N SER A 378 4.40 -6.73 -2.71
CA SER A 378 4.31 -7.33 -1.37
C SER A 378 3.84 -6.28 -0.36
N GLY A 379 2.61 -6.45 0.14
CA GLY A 379 1.99 -5.61 1.17
C GLY A 379 0.50 -5.39 0.94
N TYR A 380 -0.23 -5.24 2.03
CA TYR A 380 -1.69 -5.04 2.03
C TYR A 380 -2.08 -3.70 1.41
N GLU A 381 -1.33 -2.65 1.74
CA GLU A 381 -1.53 -1.28 1.28
C GLU A 381 -1.23 -1.15 -0.22
N GLU A 382 -0.15 -1.79 -0.68
CA GLU A 382 0.19 -1.86 -2.10
C GLU A 382 -0.90 -2.58 -2.89
N ALA A 383 -1.44 -3.65 -2.33
CA ALA A 383 -2.54 -4.39 -2.95
C ALA A 383 -3.82 -3.55 -3.02
N ALA A 384 -4.20 -2.90 -1.90
CA ALA A 384 -5.38 -2.07 -1.81
C ALA A 384 -5.33 -0.87 -2.78
N GLY A 385 -4.19 -0.18 -2.84
CA GLY A 385 -3.99 0.95 -3.76
C GLY A 385 -4.12 0.56 -5.23
N GLN A 386 -3.54 -0.57 -5.63
CA GLN A 386 -3.71 -1.09 -6.99
C GLN A 386 -5.15 -1.54 -7.25
N GLY A 387 -5.77 -2.25 -6.30
CA GLY A 387 -7.16 -2.67 -6.42
C GLY A 387 -8.10 -1.50 -6.65
N LEU A 388 -7.92 -0.42 -5.88
CA LEU A 388 -8.70 0.81 -6.02
C LEU A 388 -8.57 1.40 -7.43
N VAL A 389 -7.34 1.56 -7.94
CA VAL A 389 -7.09 2.11 -9.29
C VAL A 389 -7.65 1.20 -10.38
N ALA A 390 -7.49 -0.12 -10.25
CA ALA A 390 -8.06 -1.08 -11.19
C ALA A 390 -9.60 -1.03 -11.20
N GLY A 391 -10.22 -0.97 -10.03
CA GLY A 391 -11.67 -0.84 -9.89
C GLY A 391 -12.23 0.44 -10.50
N ILE A 392 -11.59 1.58 -10.24
CA ILE A 392 -11.94 2.86 -10.85
C ILE A 392 -11.83 2.77 -12.38
N ASN A 393 -10.71 2.29 -12.91
CA ASN A 393 -10.50 2.23 -14.35
C ASN A 393 -11.39 1.19 -15.06
N ALA A 394 -11.71 0.08 -14.41
CA ALA A 394 -12.69 -0.87 -14.94
C ALA A 394 -14.07 -0.22 -15.05
N ALA A 395 -14.51 0.52 -14.03
CA ALA A 395 -15.78 1.25 -14.04
C ALA A 395 -15.79 2.34 -15.13
N LEU A 396 -14.75 3.16 -15.22
CA LEU A 396 -14.62 4.19 -16.24
C LEU A 396 -14.66 3.60 -17.65
N LYS A 397 -13.96 2.47 -17.89
CA LYS A 397 -13.98 1.77 -19.17
C LYS A 397 -15.38 1.27 -19.53
N VAL A 398 -16.08 0.65 -18.60
CA VAL A 398 -17.47 0.19 -18.79
C VAL A 398 -18.41 1.34 -19.12
N GLN A 399 -18.19 2.51 -18.51
CA GLN A 399 -18.99 3.70 -18.71
C GLN A 399 -18.59 4.53 -19.94
N GLY A 400 -17.52 4.13 -20.65
CA GLY A 400 -17.00 4.89 -21.79
C GLY A 400 -16.41 6.24 -21.43
N LYS A 401 -15.93 6.40 -20.19
CA LYS A 401 -15.31 7.63 -19.67
C LYS A 401 -13.77 7.59 -19.81
N PRO A 402 -13.10 8.76 -19.76
CA PRO A 402 -11.65 8.82 -19.75
C PRO A 402 -11.03 8.05 -18.59
N GLU A 403 -9.93 7.37 -18.85
CA GLU A 403 -9.17 6.60 -17.88
C GLU A 403 -8.49 7.48 -16.83
N LEU A 404 -8.33 6.96 -15.60
CA LEU A 404 -7.55 7.60 -14.53
C LEU A 404 -6.12 7.08 -14.54
N ILE A 405 -5.16 7.98 -14.70
CA ILE A 405 -3.74 7.71 -14.53
C ILE A 405 -3.19 8.61 -13.43
N LEU A 406 -2.82 8.02 -12.29
CA LEU A 406 -2.13 8.72 -11.22
C LEU A 406 -0.65 8.85 -11.57
N LYS A 407 -0.16 10.09 -11.58
CA LYS A 407 1.25 10.39 -11.85
C LYS A 407 2.09 10.19 -10.59
N ARG A 408 3.41 10.08 -10.77
CA ARG A 408 4.38 10.01 -9.67
C ARG A 408 4.36 11.23 -8.74
N SER A 409 3.89 12.37 -9.25
CA SER A 409 3.69 13.62 -8.48
C SER A 409 2.34 13.71 -7.79
N ASP A 410 1.39 12.85 -8.11
CA ASP A 410 0.04 12.89 -7.55
C ASP A 410 -0.06 12.03 -6.28
N ALA A 411 0.56 10.84 -6.30
CA ALA A 411 0.40 9.85 -5.24
C ALA A 411 1.57 8.85 -5.19
N TYR A 412 1.83 8.28 -4.00
CA TYR A 412 2.66 7.07 -3.87
C TYR A 412 2.07 5.89 -4.62
N ILE A 413 0.74 5.80 -4.74
CA ILE A 413 0.06 4.82 -5.61
C ILE A 413 0.53 5.00 -7.05
N GLY A 414 0.64 6.24 -7.54
CA GLY A 414 1.17 6.57 -8.86
C GLY A 414 2.64 6.18 -9.01
N VAL A 415 3.48 6.44 -8.01
CA VAL A 415 4.89 5.99 -7.98
C VAL A 415 4.99 4.48 -8.11
N MET A 416 4.21 3.74 -7.34
CA MET A 416 4.18 2.28 -7.35
C MET A 416 3.77 1.72 -8.71
N ILE A 417 2.66 2.19 -9.26
CA ILE A 417 2.15 1.70 -10.55
C ILE A 417 3.14 2.02 -11.66
N ASP A 418 3.69 3.22 -11.70
CA ASP A 418 4.68 3.60 -12.70
C ASP A 418 5.96 2.73 -12.59
N ASP A 419 6.47 2.49 -11.39
CA ASP A 419 7.61 1.58 -11.19
C ASP A 419 7.31 0.17 -11.73
N LEU A 420 6.13 -0.38 -11.45
CA LEU A 420 5.74 -1.71 -11.91
C LEU A 420 5.68 -1.81 -13.43
N VAL A 421 5.02 -0.86 -14.09
CA VAL A 421 4.77 -0.94 -15.55
C VAL A 421 5.98 -0.51 -16.39
N THR A 422 6.87 0.33 -15.85
CA THR A 422 8.05 0.83 -16.59
C THR A 422 9.33 0.08 -16.27
N LYS A 423 9.60 -0.20 -15.00
CA LYS A 423 10.82 -0.90 -14.56
C LYS A 423 10.63 -2.41 -14.46
N GLY A 424 9.38 -2.86 -14.34
CA GLY A 424 9.07 -4.24 -14.00
C GLY A 424 9.55 -4.60 -12.60
N THR A 425 9.52 -5.88 -12.27
CA THR A 425 10.08 -6.37 -11.01
C THR A 425 10.70 -7.75 -11.19
N LEU A 426 11.91 -7.92 -10.67
CA LEU A 426 12.64 -9.19 -10.64
C LEU A 426 12.54 -9.85 -9.25
N GLU A 427 12.06 -9.13 -8.27
CA GLU A 427 11.84 -9.56 -6.88
C GLU A 427 10.54 -8.92 -6.37
N PRO A 428 9.88 -9.45 -5.33
CA PRO A 428 8.67 -8.84 -4.79
C PRO A 428 8.86 -7.34 -4.50
N TYR A 429 8.10 -6.51 -5.22
CA TYR A 429 8.16 -5.05 -5.09
C TYR A 429 7.61 -4.61 -3.74
N ARG A 430 8.31 -3.72 -3.07
CA ARG A 430 7.87 -3.08 -1.84
C ARG A 430 7.99 -1.57 -1.95
N LEU A 431 6.93 -0.88 -1.57
CA LEU A 431 6.92 0.57 -1.57
C LEU A 431 7.71 1.11 -0.39
N LEU A 432 8.67 1.98 -0.69
CA LEU A 432 9.53 2.68 0.27
C LEU A 432 9.50 4.18 0.00
N THR A 433 9.74 4.99 1.03
CA THR A 433 9.82 6.46 0.87
C THR A 433 10.89 6.90 -0.13
N SER A 434 11.99 6.13 -0.24
CA SER A 434 13.08 6.40 -1.18
C SER A 434 12.70 6.26 -2.66
N ARG A 435 11.57 5.63 -2.97
CA ARG A 435 11.11 5.47 -4.36
C ARG A 435 10.44 6.73 -4.91
N ALA A 436 9.98 7.63 -4.04
CA ALA A 436 9.33 8.88 -4.43
C ALA A 436 10.35 10.02 -4.52
N GLU A 437 10.33 10.73 -5.63
CA GLU A 437 11.15 11.92 -5.88
C GLU A 437 10.60 13.15 -5.14
N TYR A 438 9.27 13.24 -5.01
CA TYR A 438 8.55 14.43 -4.53
C TYR A 438 7.95 14.22 -3.14
N ARG A 439 8.75 13.72 -2.18
CA ARG A 439 8.27 13.35 -0.83
C ARG A 439 7.59 14.47 -0.06
N LEU A 440 8.02 15.73 -0.23
CA LEU A 440 7.39 16.89 0.39
C LEU A 440 6.03 17.26 -0.22
N ILE A 441 5.77 16.82 -1.45
CA ILE A 441 4.45 16.97 -2.07
C ILE A 441 3.54 15.81 -1.61
N LEU A 442 4.10 14.59 -1.53
CA LEU A 442 3.36 13.36 -1.24
C LEU A 442 3.36 13.04 0.26
N ARG A 443 2.67 13.85 1.07
CA ARG A 443 2.64 13.66 2.53
C ARG A 443 1.34 13.00 3.00
N HIS A 444 1.37 12.46 4.21
CA HIS A 444 0.17 11.88 4.83
C HIS A 444 -0.89 12.94 5.20
N ASP A 445 -0.45 14.15 5.58
CA ASP A 445 -1.30 15.24 6.04
C ASP A 445 -2.10 15.92 4.92
N ASN A 446 -1.62 15.83 3.67
CA ASN A 446 -2.22 16.47 2.50
C ASN A 446 -2.80 15.52 1.46
N ALA A 447 -2.96 14.24 1.75
CA ALA A 447 -3.44 13.26 0.77
C ALA A 447 -4.83 13.60 0.23
N ASP A 448 -5.72 14.10 1.07
CA ASP A 448 -7.06 14.56 0.67
C ASP A 448 -6.99 15.82 -0.23
N MET A 449 -6.13 16.78 0.09
CA MET A 449 -5.93 17.97 -0.75
C MET A 449 -5.46 17.62 -2.16
N ARG A 450 -4.67 16.54 -2.31
CA ARG A 450 -4.17 16.06 -3.61
C ARG A 450 -5.20 15.21 -4.38
N LEU A 451 -5.94 14.33 -3.70
CA LEU A 451 -6.62 13.21 -4.33
C LEU A 451 -8.15 13.21 -4.18
N THR A 452 -8.72 13.85 -3.16
CA THR A 452 -10.19 13.90 -3.02
C THR A 452 -10.88 14.58 -4.21
N PRO A 453 -10.34 15.68 -4.78
CA PRO A 453 -10.89 16.22 -6.02
C PRO A 453 -10.87 15.24 -7.19
N ILE A 454 -9.82 14.44 -7.33
CA ILE A 454 -9.71 13.40 -8.36
C ILE A 454 -10.76 12.30 -8.13
N GLY A 455 -10.90 11.84 -6.88
CA GLY A 455 -11.93 10.87 -6.51
C GLY A 455 -13.36 11.36 -6.78
N ARG A 456 -13.59 12.67 -6.61
CA ARG A 456 -14.88 13.32 -6.93
C ARG A 456 -15.13 13.36 -8.43
N GLU A 457 -14.14 13.74 -9.21
CA GLU A 457 -14.22 13.82 -10.68
C GLU A 457 -14.54 12.46 -11.32
N VAL A 458 -13.93 11.37 -10.85
CA VAL A 458 -14.22 10.02 -11.35
C VAL A 458 -15.55 9.45 -10.84
N GLY A 459 -16.19 10.10 -9.85
CA GLY A 459 -17.50 9.70 -9.32
C GLY A 459 -17.44 8.70 -8.18
N LEU A 460 -16.30 8.51 -7.53
CA LEU A 460 -16.14 7.61 -6.37
C LEU A 460 -16.36 8.32 -5.02
N VAL A 461 -15.93 9.57 -4.89
CA VAL A 461 -16.12 10.38 -3.68
C VAL A 461 -17.56 10.86 -3.61
N ASP A 462 -18.25 10.46 -2.54
CA ASP A 462 -19.64 10.83 -2.26
C ASP A 462 -19.79 12.27 -1.72
N ASP A 463 -21.04 12.70 -1.53
CA ASP A 463 -21.35 14.06 -1.07
C ASP A 463 -20.90 14.30 0.38
N GLU A 464 -20.94 13.29 1.25
CA GLU A 464 -20.50 13.39 2.64
C GLU A 464 -19.00 13.69 2.69
N ARG A 465 -18.18 12.86 2.04
CA ARG A 465 -16.73 13.05 1.99
C ARG A 465 -16.36 14.37 1.32
N TRP A 466 -17.05 14.71 0.24
CA TRP A 466 -16.83 15.96 -0.46
C TRP A 466 -17.11 17.18 0.41
N SER A 467 -18.21 17.18 1.15
CA SER A 467 -18.57 18.28 2.08
C SER A 467 -17.52 18.47 3.18
N ILE A 468 -17.05 17.37 3.78
CA ILE A 468 -15.98 17.41 4.80
C ILE A 468 -14.68 17.98 4.21
N PHE A 469 -14.33 17.54 3.01
CA PHE A 469 -13.16 18.06 2.30
C PHE A 469 -13.28 19.55 2.00
N GLU A 470 -14.44 20.04 1.52
CA GLU A 470 -14.67 21.45 1.22
C GLU A 470 -14.54 22.32 2.47
N ILE A 471 -15.06 21.87 3.61
CA ILE A 471 -14.91 22.58 4.89
C ILE A 471 -13.41 22.73 5.24
N LYS A 472 -12.67 21.65 5.23
CA LYS A 472 -11.22 21.64 5.51
C LYS A 472 -10.46 22.56 4.54
N LYS A 473 -10.76 22.46 3.25
CA LYS A 473 -10.13 23.28 2.21
C LYS A 473 -10.41 24.77 2.41
N ASN A 474 -11.66 25.13 2.68
CA ASN A 474 -12.05 26.52 2.90
C ASN A 474 -11.39 27.09 4.17
N GLN A 475 -11.32 26.34 5.25
CA GLN A 475 -10.61 26.74 6.46
C GLN A 475 -9.13 26.98 6.18
N PHE A 476 -8.48 26.05 5.46
CA PHE A 476 -7.07 26.18 5.08
C PHE A 476 -6.81 27.41 4.20
N ASP A 477 -7.58 27.58 3.13
CA ASP A 477 -7.39 28.67 2.16
C ASP A 477 -7.64 30.05 2.82
N SER A 478 -8.69 30.16 3.63
CA SER A 478 -9.04 31.41 4.35
C SER A 478 -7.97 31.79 5.34
N GLU A 479 -7.50 30.84 6.14
CA GLU A 479 -6.50 31.13 7.16
C GLU A 479 -5.11 31.38 6.57
N LEU A 480 -4.71 30.66 5.54
CA LEU A 480 -3.46 30.93 4.81
C LEU A 480 -3.48 32.35 4.20
N THR A 481 -4.63 32.76 3.67
CA THR A 481 -4.84 34.11 3.14
C THR A 481 -4.72 35.16 4.25
N ARG A 482 -5.35 34.94 5.40
CA ARG A 482 -5.28 35.83 6.56
C ARG A 482 -3.84 35.99 7.05
N LEU A 483 -3.15 34.87 7.31
CA LEU A 483 -1.75 34.86 7.77
C LEU A 483 -0.79 35.53 6.78
N SER A 484 -1.13 35.55 5.49
CA SER A 484 -0.35 36.22 4.44
C SER A 484 -0.56 37.74 4.40
N LYS A 485 -1.66 38.24 5.00
CA LYS A 485 -2.01 39.67 5.02
C LYS A 485 -1.76 40.32 6.38
N GLU A 486 -2.07 39.64 7.46
CA GLU A 486 -1.89 40.15 8.82
C GLU A 486 -0.42 40.34 9.16
N LYS A 487 -0.09 41.52 9.70
CA LYS A 487 1.31 41.90 9.94
C LYS A 487 1.61 42.13 11.41
N LEU A 488 2.71 41.57 11.86
CA LEU A 488 3.40 41.96 13.08
C LEU A 488 4.07 43.29 12.84
N LYS A 489 3.69 44.32 13.60
CA LYS A 489 4.28 45.67 13.49
C LYS A 489 5.43 45.83 14.47
N PRO A 490 6.52 46.56 14.15
CA PRO A 490 7.67 46.77 15.01
C PRO A 490 7.38 47.78 16.12
N ILE A 491 6.33 47.56 16.91
CA ILE A 491 5.98 48.38 18.08
C ILE A 491 6.60 47.76 19.34
N LYS A 492 6.69 48.56 20.40
CA LYS A 492 7.36 48.18 21.66
C LYS A 492 6.81 46.87 22.22
N GLU A 493 5.48 46.77 22.34
CA GLU A 493 4.80 45.57 22.87
C GLU A 493 5.12 44.29 22.05
N THR A 494 5.03 44.39 20.72
CA THR A 494 5.36 43.28 19.82
C THR A 494 6.81 42.85 19.97
N ASN A 495 7.74 43.83 20.05
CA ASN A 495 9.15 43.54 20.16
C ASN A 495 9.55 42.97 21.53
N GLU A 496 8.90 43.36 22.60
CA GLU A 496 9.06 42.76 23.92
C GLU A 496 8.63 41.28 23.93
N LYS A 497 7.48 40.97 23.33
CA LYS A 497 7.01 39.57 23.17
C LYS A 497 7.98 38.73 22.30
N ILE A 498 8.47 39.28 21.20
CA ILE A 498 9.43 38.61 20.31
C ILE A 498 10.75 38.33 21.04
N GLN A 499 11.24 39.29 21.81
CA GLN A 499 12.47 39.14 22.62
C GLN A 499 12.27 38.07 23.72
N ALA A 500 11.10 38.02 24.34
CA ALA A 500 10.75 36.96 25.31
C ALA A 500 10.77 35.56 24.70
N LEU A 501 10.53 35.44 23.40
CA LEU A 501 10.67 34.19 22.62
C LEU A 501 12.12 33.90 22.19
N GLY A 502 13.10 34.75 22.55
CA GLY A 502 14.51 34.60 22.20
C GLY A 502 14.89 35.12 20.82
N PHE A 503 14.05 35.87 20.14
CA PHE A 503 14.33 36.45 18.82
C PHE A 503 14.74 37.93 18.90
N LYS A 504 15.40 38.39 17.84
CA LYS A 504 15.73 39.80 17.69
C LYS A 504 14.47 40.63 17.43
N PRO A 505 14.40 41.88 17.93
CA PRO A 505 13.32 42.81 17.63
C PRO A 505 13.11 42.99 16.13
N LEU A 506 11.88 43.21 15.71
CA LEU A 506 11.58 43.55 14.34
C LEU A 506 12.01 44.99 14.03
N THR A 507 12.66 45.19 12.89
CA THR A 507 12.96 46.52 12.32
C THR A 507 11.82 46.97 11.39
N ASP A 508 11.25 46.01 10.69
CA ASP A 508 10.16 46.24 9.73
C ASP A 508 8.96 45.35 10.04
N ALA A 509 7.80 45.74 9.51
CA ALA A 509 6.62 44.90 9.62
C ALA A 509 6.75 43.63 8.76
N MET A 510 6.43 42.47 9.34
CA MET A 510 6.40 41.21 8.63
C MET A 510 5.04 40.55 8.75
N THR A 511 4.68 39.70 7.79
CA THR A 511 3.42 38.95 7.85
C THR A 511 3.50 37.81 8.89
N ALA A 512 2.36 37.40 9.41
CA ALA A 512 2.29 36.23 10.31
C ALA A 512 2.84 34.97 9.61
N LYS A 513 2.55 34.80 8.31
CA LYS A 513 3.11 33.74 7.49
C LYS A 513 4.65 33.76 7.44
N GLU A 514 5.26 34.93 7.22
CA GLU A 514 6.72 35.08 7.24
C GLU A 514 7.32 34.76 8.61
N PHE A 515 6.61 35.13 9.68
CA PHE A 515 7.03 34.83 11.04
C PHE A 515 6.98 33.31 11.31
N MET A 516 5.96 32.61 10.86
CA MET A 516 5.80 31.16 10.99
C MET A 516 6.82 30.35 10.17
N ARG A 517 7.53 30.91 9.22
CA ARG A 517 8.63 30.23 8.51
C ARG A 517 9.81 29.85 9.43
N ARG A 518 9.90 30.48 10.61
CA ARG A 518 10.90 30.15 11.61
C ARG A 518 10.56 28.79 12.25
N PRO A 519 11.53 27.86 12.36
CA PRO A 519 11.25 26.50 12.87
C PRO A 519 10.58 26.48 14.25
N GLU A 520 10.93 27.42 15.12
CA GLU A 520 10.47 27.50 16.50
C GLU A 520 9.09 28.13 16.65
N ILE A 521 8.54 28.73 15.60
CA ILE A 521 7.26 29.42 15.64
C ILE A 521 6.16 28.50 15.10
N ASP A 522 5.29 28.08 15.99
CA ASP A 522 4.07 27.35 15.65
C ASP A 522 2.89 28.31 15.41
N TYR A 523 1.77 27.75 14.98
CA TYR A 523 0.53 28.50 14.73
C TYR A 523 0.04 29.21 15.99
N ALA A 524 0.04 28.52 17.14
CA ALA A 524 -0.42 29.08 18.42
C ALA A 524 0.42 30.29 18.86
N THR A 525 1.75 30.25 18.63
CA THR A 525 2.63 31.37 18.90
C THR A 525 2.37 32.54 17.95
N ALA A 526 2.21 32.27 16.66
CA ALA A 526 1.95 33.34 15.67
C ALA A 526 0.63 34.08 15.93
N THR A 527 -0.43 33.35 16.31
CA THR A 527 -1.74 33.93 16.59
C THR A 527 -1.79 34.81 17.84
N GLN A 528 -0.82 34.72 18.75
CA GLN A 528 -0.67 35.68 19.87
C GLN A 528 -0.37 37.10 19.42
N PHE A 529 0.12 37.29 18.19
CA PHE A 529 0.46 38.60 17.62
C PHE A 529 -0.61 39.17 16.68
N VAL A 530 -1.34 38.27 15.99
CA VAL A 530 -2.32 38.68 14.97
C VAL A 530 -3.77 38.28 15.31
N GLY A 531 -3.96 37.71 16.49
CA GLY A 531 -5.25 37.18 16.92
C GLY A 531 -5.58 35.80 16.34
N PRO A 532 -6.58 35.10 16.92
CA PRO A 532 -7.04 33.79 16.46
C PRO A 532 -7.72 33.90 15.09
N ALA A 533 -7.93 32.76 14.44
CA ALA A 533 -8.80 32.66 13.27
C ALA A 533 -10.23 33.10 13.59
N ALA A 534 -11.00 33.43 12.56
CA ALA A 534 -12.41 33.82 12.70
C ALA A 534 -13.29 32.66 13.19
N GLU A 535 -12.89 31.44 12.92
CA GLU A 535 -13.56 30.19 13.31
C GLU A 535 -12.55 29.26 14.00
N ASP A 536 -13.04 28.37 14.84
CA ASP A 536 -12.21 27.30 15.42
C ASP A 536 -11.74 26.37 14.29
N LEU A 537 -10.42 26.28 14.13
CA LEU A 537 -9.81 25.44 13.11
C LEU A 537 -9.62 24.01 13.63
N ASP A 538 -9.89 23.03 12.77
CA ASP A 538 -9.51 21.66 13.02
C ASP A 538 -7.99 21.54 13.19
N ALA A 539 -7.53 20.72 14.14
CA ALA A 539 -6.10 20.49 14.43
C ALA A 539 -5.35 20.01 13.16
N LYS A 540 -6.01 19.25 12.29
CA LYS A 540 -5.45 18.77 11.02
C LYS A 540 -5.24 19.92 10.01
N VAL A 541 -6.06 20.96 10.07
CA VAL A 541 -5.86 22.19 9.27
C VAL A 541 -4.65 22.96 9.77
N ILE A 542 -4.48 23.07 11.09
CA ILE A 542 -3.33 23.75 11.70
C ILE A 542 -2.03 23.03 11.34
N GLU A 543 -1.99 21.70 11.45
CA GLU A 543 -0.82 20.88 11.07
C GLU A 543 -0.46 21.10 9.59
N LEU A 544 -1.47 21.10 8.71
CA LEU A 544 -1.27 21.35 7.29
C LEU A 544 -0.72 22.76 7.01
N LEU A 545 -1.28 23.81 7.65
CA LEU A 545 -0.81 25.20 7.54
C LEU A 545 0.65 25.33 7.97
N GLU A 546 1.02 24.79 9.12
CA GLU A 546 2.39 24.84 9.62
C GLU A 546 3.37 24.18 8.66
N THR A 547 3.00 23.01 8.13
CA THR A 547 3.85 22.28 7.19
C THR A 547 4.00 23.04 5.86
N GLU A 548 2.90 23.52 5.28
CA GLU A 548 2.93 24.27 4.02
C GLU A 548 3.74 25.55 4.13
N ILE A 549 3.62 26.28 5.24
CA ILE A 549 4.34 27.54 5.47
C ILE A 549 5.84 27.30 5.71
N LYS A 550 6.18 26.36 6.59
CA LYS A 550 7.59 26.09 6.96
C LYS A 550 8.40 25.52 5.81
N TYR A 551 7.79 24.69 4.97
CA TYR A 551 8.46 24.01 3.86
C TYR A 551 8.17 24.64 2.48
N GLU A 552 7.50 25.80 2.42
CA GLU A 552 7.05 26.46 1.19
C GLU A 552 8.15 26.56 0.11
N GLY A 553 9.36 26.97 0.48
CA GLY A 553 10.46 27.12 -0.49
C GLY A 553 10.87 25.78 -1.12
N TYR A 554 10.88 24.70 -0.35
CA TYR A 554 11.21 23.37 -0.84
C TYR A 554 10.06 22.78 -1.66
N ILE A 555 8.81 23.03 -1.25
CA ILE A 555 7.60 22.58 -1.97
C ILE A 555 7.56 23.25 -3.35
N ASN A 556 7.77 24.59 -3.42
CA ASN A 556 7.79 25.33 -4.69
C ASN A 556 8.87 24.80 -5.63
N LYS A 557 10.08 24.54 -5.12
CA LYS A 557 11.16 23.92 -5.92
C LYS A 557 10.78 22.54 -6.46
N ALA A 558 10.10 21.73 -5.66
CA ALA A 558 9.60 20.44 -6.11
C ALA A 558 8.49 20.57 -7.17
N LEU A 559 7.57 21.54 -7.02
CA LEU A 559 6.53 21.82 -8.01
C LEU A 559 7.11 22.29 -9.35
N ASP A 560 8.19 23.10 -9.33
CA ASP A 560 8.89 23.49 -10.56
C ASP A 560 9.50 22.29 -11.28
N GLN A 561 10.02 21.31 -10.54
CA GLN A 561 10.52 20.07 -11.12
C GLN A 561 9.38 19.23 -11.72
N VAL A 562 8.25 19.13 -11.03
CA VAL A 562 7.03 18.46 -11.53
C VAL A 562 6.58 19.11 -12.85
N ALA A 563 6.53 20.44 -12.91
CA ALA A 563 6.12 21.16 -14.12
C ALA A 563 7.04 20.86 -15.33
N LYS A 564 8.34 20.70 -15.10
CA LYS A 564 9.29 20.31 -16.15
C LYS A 564 9.05 18.86 -16.62
N MET A 565 8.81 17.93 -15.69
CA MET A 565 8.55 16.53 -16.02
C MET A 565 7.21 16.33 -16.74
N LYS A 566 6.20 17.12 -16.41
CA LYS A 566 4.87 17.05 -17.03
C LYS A 566 4.94 17.12 -18.55
N ARG A 567 5.81 17.94 -19.11
CA ARG A 567 5.99 18.07 -20.58
C ARG A 567 6.44 16.76 -21.23
N MET A 568 7.24 15.95 -20.56
CA MET A 568 7.68 14.63 -21.05
C MET A 568 6.55 13.60 -20.93
N GLU A 569 5.75 13.68 -19.86
CA GLU A 569 4.59 12.80 -19.68
C GLU A 569 3.45 13.07 -20.68
N GLU A 570 3.34 14.29 -21.18
CA GLU A 570 2.34 14.67 -22.19
C GLU A 570 2.73 14.22 -23.60
N LYS A 571 4.01 13.97 -23.87
CA LYS A 571 4.48 13.47 -25.18
C LYS A 571 4.20 11.98 -25.30
N ARG A 572 3.16 11.63 -26.06
CA ARG A 572 2.80 10.24 -26.34
C ARG A 572 3.69 9.63 -27.41
N ILE A 573 4.00 8.34 -27.23
CA ILE A 573 4.68 7.51 -28.21
C ILE A 573 3.60 6.84 -29.06
N PRO A 574 3.71 6.88 -30.42
CA PRO A 574 2.77 6.20 -31.31
C PRO A 574 2.69 4.69 -31.00
N LYS A 575 1.46 4.13 -30.94
CA LYS A 575 1.26 2.70 -30.64
C LYS A 575 1.94 1.73 -31.60
N ASN A 576 2.13 2.15 -32.85
CA ASN A 576 2.71 1.37 -33.95
C ASN A 576 4.11 1.87 -34.36
N ILE A 577 4.85 2.44 -33.40
CA ILE A 577 6.23 2.86 -33.61
C ILE A 577 7.10 1.65 -33.97
N ASP A 578 7.87 1.78 -35.05
CA ASP A 578 8.89 0.80 -35.43
C ASP A 578 10.22 1.18 -34.76
N TRP A 579 10.52 0.53 -33.65
CA TRP A 579 11.76 0.75 -32.93
C TRP A 579 13.02 0.35 -33.69
N ASP A 580 12.91 -0.53 -34.69
CA ASP A 580 14.03 -0.92 -35.55
C ASP A 580 14.38 0.14 -36.59
N ALA A 581 13.41 0.94 -36.98
CA ALA A 581 13.61 2.02 -37.95
C ALA A 581 14.35 3.24 -37.36
N ILE A 582 14.58 3.28 -36.03
CA ILE A 582 15.27 4.39 -35.38
C ILE A 582 16.74 4.03 -35.14
N ASP A 583 17.63 4.40 -36.07
CA ASP A 583 19.03 3.94 -36.10
C ASP A 583 19.90 4.35 -34.92
N SER A 584 19.61 5.48 -34.30
CA SER A 584 20.47 6.09 -33.26
C SER A 584 20.22 5.60 -31.83
N ILE A 585 19.18 4.80 -31.60
CA ILE A 585 18.87 4.23 -30.28
C ILE A 585 19.81 3.07 -29.94
N ALA A 586 20.38 3.05 -28.73
CA ALA A 586 21.21 1.96 -28.26
C ALA A 586 20.47 0.61 -28.31
N THR A 587 21.18 -0.47 -28.67
CA THR A 587 20.57 -1.82 -28.81
C THR A 587 19.82 -2.26 -27.52
N GLU A 588 20.39 -2.01 -26.34
CA GLU A 588 19.74 -2.32 -25.06
C GLU A 588 18.45 -1.53 -24.87
N ALA A 589 18.46 -0.23 -25.11
CA ALA A 589 17.28 0.64 -25.00
C ALA A 589 16.19 0.20 -25.99
N ARG A 590 16.55 -0.12 -27.24
CA ARG A 590 15.64 -0.64 -28.26
C ARG A 590 14.94 -1.93 -27.83
N GLN A 591 15.69 -2.90 -27.30
CA GLN A 591 15.13 -4.16 -26.80
C GLN A 591 14.14 -3.92 -25.66
N LYS A 592 14.47 -2.99 -24.75
CA LYS A 592 13.60 -2.62 -23.64
C LYS A 592 12.35 -1.88 -24.11
N PHE A 593 12.45 -0.97 -25.04
CA PHE A 593 11.29 -0.30 -25.63
C PHE A 593 10.34 -1.28 -26.31
N LYS A 594 10.85 -2.26 -27.05
CA LYS A 594 10.03 -3.33 -27.62
C LYS A 594 9.32 -4.17 -26.56
N LYS A 595 10.03 -4.53 -25.49
CA LYS A 595 9.49 -5.36 -24.42
C LYS A 595 8.46 -4.63 -23.58
N ILE A 596 8.76 -3.40 -23.15
CA ILE A 596 7.93 -2.62 -22.21
C ILE A 596 6.85 -1.85 -22.96
N ASN A 597 7.10 -1.45 -24.19
CA ASN A 597 6.19 -0.66 -25.02
C ASN A 597 5.62 0.57 -24.28
N PRO A 598 6.48 1.54 -23.90
CA PRO A 598 6.06 2.71 -23.12
C PRO A 598 5.08 3.57 -23.90
N GLU A 599 4.09 4.15 -23.21
CA GLU A 599 3.06 4.99 -23.83
C GLU A 599 3.48 6.47 -23.94
N THR A 600 4.45 6.90 -23.12
CA THR A 600 4.94 8.29 -23.11
C THR A 600 6.46 8.37 -23.07
N ILE A 601 7.01 9.51 -23.50
CA ILE A 601 8.45 9.81 -23.38
C ILE A 601 8.88 9.78 -21.89
N GLY A 602 8.02 10.25 -20.98
CA GLY A 602 8.28 10.17 -19.54
C GLY A 602 8.45 8.74 -19.06
N GLN A 603 7.56 7.82 -19.43
CA GLN A 603 7.69 6.40 -19.13
C GLN A 603 8.98 5.81 -19.74
N ALA A 604 9.25 6.10 -21.01
CA ALA A 604 10.47 5.63 -21.69
C ALA A 604 11.74 6.04 -20.93
N SER A 605 11.79 7.27 -20.42
CA SER A 605 12.95 7.80 -19.68
C SER A 605 13.21 7.11 -18.33
N ARG A 606 12.21 6.46 -17.76
CA ARG A 606 12.31 5.76 -16.45
C ARG A 606 12.63 4.28 -16.59
N ILE A 607 12.66 3.74 -17.79
CA ILE A 607 13.05 2.34 -18.04
C ILE A 607 14.52 2.16 -17.66
N SER A 608 14.80 1.17 -16.82
CA SER A 608 16.16 0.88 -16.36
C SER A 608 17.08 0.53 -17.57
N GLY A 609 18.23 1.24 -17.69
CA GLY A 609 19.19 1.05 -18.76
C GLY A 609 18.90 1.83 -20.04
N VAL A 610 17.91 2.73 -20.03
CA VAL A 610 17.69 3.74 -21.06
C VAL A 610 18.44 5.01 -20.67
N ASN A 611 19.22 5.56 -21.58
CA ASN A 611 20.02 6.76 -21.34
C ASN A 611 19.28 8.03 -21.82
N PRO A 612 19.58 9.21 -21.27
CA PRO A 612 19.01 10.47 -21.74
C PRO A 612 19.22 10.72 -23.26
N ALA A 613 20.32 10.22 -23.83
CA ALA A 613 20.59 10.30 -25.26
C ALA A 613 19.53 9.54 -26.07
N ASP A 614 19.14 8.33 -25.65
CA ASP A 614 18.11 7.52 -26.32
C ASP A 614 16.73 8.20 -26.31
N ILE A 615 16.48 9.06 -25.31
CA ILE A 615 15.22 9.80 -25.16
C ILE A 615 15.20 11.08 -26.01
N SER A 616 16.38 11.60 -26.33
CA SER A 616 16.50 12.85 -27.12
C SER A 616 16.32 12.63 -28.62
N ILE A 617 16.45 11.40 -29.08
CA ILE A 617 16.25 10.97 -30.46
C ILE A 617 14.75 10.93 -30.77
#